data_acff5e79734b8955f6bdc7867c22c985
#
_entry.id   acff5e79734b8955f6bdc7867c22c985
#
_cell.length_a   1.000
_cell.length_b   1.000
_cell.length_c   1.000
_cell.angle_alpha   90.00
_cell.angle_beta   90.00
_cell.angle_gamma   90.00
#
_symmetry.space_group_name_H-M   'P 1'
#
loop_
_entity.id
_entity.type
_entity.pdbx_description
1 polymer ?
#
loop_
_entity_poly.entity_id
_entity_poly.type
_entity_poly.pdbx_seq_one_letter_code
_entity_poly.pdbx_strand_id
1 'polypeptide(L)'
;MNLPTYEELYPYTLQVLADGSPKVVKEIRIEVANVLNLTQEQINFRLESGIIQFNNRLGWSLSYLKQAGAVVSPSRGIYRITDVGYNLLKEDFVDNKKLMQFESFRKFKNKSRGNADTEDPSNDEETPEEAIISKVALIDAELRETILAKILENSPFYFEKIVLKLLNAMGYGNGSLLTAKSGDGGIDGIINEDPLGFHNIYVQAKRWNPTRTVGRPEIQKFKGAMDDRYEGLNQGVFITTAKFSNEAKEYVNNLKLAKIMLIDGERLAKEMIRHKVGVDVKQIIEVHAIDLDFFTEDE
;
A
#
# COMPACT_ATOMS: atom_id res chain seq x y z
N MET A 1 1.67 -8.78 11.93
CA MET A 1 0.60 -8.56 12.93
C MET A 1 -0.62 -9.32 12.45
N ASN A 2 -1.09 -10.31 13.21
CA ASN A 2 -2.18 -11.15 12.73
C ASN A 2 -3.50 -10.63 13.30
N LEU A 3 -4.25 -9.84 12.52
CA LEU A 3 -5.64 -9.50 12.84
C LEU A 3 -6.54 -10.64 12.38
N PRO A 4 -7.61 -10.99 13.13
CA PRO A 4 -8.58 -11.98 12.70
C PRO A 4 -9.16 -11.64 11.32
N THR A 5 -9.44 -12.66 10.53
CA THR A 5 -10.16 -12.52 9.25
C THR A 5 -11.60 -12.08 9.52
N TYR A 6 -12.34 -11.66 8.49
CA TYR A 6 -13.73 -11.28 8.68
C TYR A 6 -14.62 -12.48 9.08
N GLU A 7 -14.24 -13.72 8.70
CA GLU A 7 -14.93 -14.95 9.14
C GLU A 7 -14.65 -15.27 10.61
N GLU A 8 -13.38 -15.18 11.01
CA GLU A 8 -13.01 -15.36 12.41
C GLU A 8 -13.69 -14.35 13.35
N LEU A 9 -14.13 -13.21 12.81
CA LEU A 9 -14.89 -12.21 13.55
C LEU A 9 -16.39 -12.56 13.76
N TYR A 10 -16.95 -13.55 13.03
CA TYR A 10 -18.38 -13.88 13.16
C TYR A 10 -18.77 -14.24 14.59
N PRO A 11 -18.12 -15.21 15.29
CA PRO A 11 -18.53 -15.57 16.64
C PRO A 11 -18.39 -14.42 17.63
N TYR A 12 -17.33 -13.60 17.53
CA TYR A 12 -17.14 -12.46 18.41
C TYR A 12 -18.17 -11.35 18.18
N THR A 13 -18.54 -11.12 16.91
CA THR A 13 -19.61 -10.17 16.54
C THR A 13 -20.96 -10.59 17.10
N LEU A 14 -21.29 -11.88 16.98
CA LEU A 14 -22.53 -12.43 17.55
C LEU A 14 -22.51 -12.43 19.08
N GLN A 15 -21.37 -12.75 19.71
CA GLN A 15 -21.18 -12.74 21.16
C GLN A 15 -21.45 -11.35 21.76
N VAL A 16 -20.92 -10.30 21.14
CA VAL A 16 -21.13 -8.92 21.57
C VAL A 16 -22.60 -8.49 21.48
N LEU A 17 -23.35 -9.07 20.55
CA LEU A 17 -24.79 -8.80 20.37
C LEU A 17 -25.69 -9.76 21.16
N ALA A 18 -25.13 -10.72 21.91
CA ALA A 18 -25.86 -11.80 22.54
C ALA A 18 -26.82 -11.34 23.67
N ASP A 19 -26.67 -10.13 24.18
CA ASP A 19 -27.62 -9.53 25.13
C ASP A 19 -28.97 -9.15 24.47
N GLY A 20 -29.07 -9.21 23.14
CA GLY A 20 -30.28 -8.90 22.36
C GLY A 20 -30.57 -7.42 22.22
N SER A 21 -29.76 -6.53 22.81
CA SER A 21 -29.92 -5.09 22.68
C SER A 21 -29.44 -4.60 21.30
N PRO A 22 -30.10 -3.61 20.69
CA PRO A 22 -29.57 -2.96 19.50
C PRO A 22 -28.29 -2.17 19.83
N LYS A 23 -27.20 -2.37 19.08
CA LYS A 23 -25.92 -1.67 19.26
C LYS A 23 -25.48 -0.96 17.98
N VAL A 24 -24.91 0.23 18.13
CA VAL A 24 -24.29 0.94 16.99
C VAL A 24 -22.95 0.31 16.62
N VAL A 25 -22.57 0.37 15.35
CA VAL A 25 -21.28 -0.20 14.84
C VAL A 25 -20.10 0.24 15.68
N LYS A 26 -20.09 1.48 16.17
CA LYS A 26 -18.99 2.00 17.00
C LYS A 26 -18.83 1.23 18.31
N GLU A 27 -19.95 0.92 18.98
CA GLU A 27 -19.96 0.11 20.21
C GLU A 27 -19.53 -1.31 19.94
N ILE A 28 -20.10 -1.95 18.90
CA ILE A 28 -19.72 -3.31 18.48
C ILE A 28 -18.22 -3.40 18.24
N ARG A 29 -17.65 -2.39 17.57
CA ARG A 29 -16.20 -2.32 17.30
C ARG A 29 -15.36 -2.31 18.56
N ILE A 30 -15.74 -1.48 19.52
CA ILE A 30 -15.03 -1.38 20.82
C ILE A 30 -15.14 -2.69 21.58
N GLU A 31 -16.32 -3.26 21.67
CA GLU A 31 -16.57 -4.49 22.42
C GLU A 31 -15.86 -5.70 21.78
N VAL A 32 -15.91 -5.86 20.44
CA VAL A 32 -15.18 -6.92 19.74
C VAL A 32 -13.68 -6.78 19.92
N ALA A 33 -13.14 -5.55 19.82
CA ALA A 33 -11.71 -5.30 20.06
C ALA A 33 -11.29 -5.67 21.50
N ASN A 34 -12.16 -5.38 22.48
CA ASN A 34 -11.91 -5.73 23.89
C ASN A 34 -11.95 -7.26 24.12
N VAL A 35 -12.95 -7.96 23.55
CA VAL A 35 -13.06 -9.43 23.65
C VAL A 35 -11.84 -10.11 23.07
N LEU A 36 -11.30 -9.59 21.96
CA LEU A 36 -10.11 -10.09 21.29
C LEU A 36 -8.79 -9.59 21.89
N ASN A 37 -8.84 -8.69 22.90
CA ASN A 37 -7.67 -8.04 23.49
C ASN A 37 -6.75 -7.40 22.44
N LEU A 38 -7.32 -6.74 21.43
CA LEU A 38 -6.54 -6.10 20.38
C LEU A 38 -5.78 -4.88 20.91
N THR A 39 -4.53 -4.73 20.47
CA THR A 39 -3.72 -3.55 20.77
C THR A 39 -4.20 -2.33 19.98
N GLN A 40 -3.87 -1.12 20.45
CA GLN A 40 -4.18 0.12 19.72
C GLN A 40 -3.53 0.16 18.32
N GLU A 41 -2.37 -0.47 18.18
CA GLU A 41 -1.68 -0.58 16.90
C GLU A 41 -2.47 -1.47 15.92
N GLN A 42 -3.00 -2.61 16.39
CA GLN A 42 -3.86 -3.50 15.60
C GLN A 42 -5.18 -2.82 15.21
N ILE A 43 -5.84 -2.12 16.14
CA ILE A 43 -7.11 -1.43 15.90
C ILE A 43 -6.95 -0.32 14.84
N ASN A 44 -5.79 0.38 14.84
CA ASN A 44 -5.52 1.52 13.95
C ASN A 44 -4.71 1.16 12.70
N PHE A 45 -4.37 -0.12 12.51
CA PHE A 45 -3.59 -0.55 11.36
C PHE A 45 -4.33 -0.22 10.05
N ARG A 46 -3.60 0.47 9.15
CA ARG A 46 -4.12 0.89 7.85
C ARG A 46 -3.46 0.10 6.72
N LEU A 47 -4.28 -0.33 5.79
CA LEU A 47 -3.82 -0.85 4.51
C LEU A 47 -3.20 0.28 3.67
N GLU A 48 -2.47 -0.05 2.61
CA GLU A 48 -1.86 0.94 1.69
C GLU A 48 -2.91 1.90 1.08
N SER A 49 -4.15 1.47 0.94
CA SER A 49 -5.31 2.29 0.53
C SER A 49 -5.77 3.31 1.59
N GLY A 50 -5.21 3.28 2.82
CA GLY A 50 -5.63 4.10 3.95
C GLY A 50 -6.82 3.54 4.75
N ILE A 51 -7.45 2.46 4.31
CA ILE A 51 -8.55 1.77 5.01
C ILE A 51 -8.03 1.15 6.31
N ILE A 52 -8.75 1.36 7.43
CA ILE A 52 -8.45 0.67 8.69
C ILE A 52 -8.91 -0.78 8.55
N GLN A 53 -7.97 -1.73 8.60
CA GLN A 53 -8.20 -3.14 8.30
C GLN A 53 -9.23 -3.78 9.25
N PHE A 54 -9.12 -3.55 10.55
CA PHE A 54 -10.07 -4.07 11.54
C PHE A 54 -11.49 -3.60 11.27
N ASN A 55 -11.66 -2.30 10.96
CA ASN A 55 -12.98 -1.74 10.66
C ASN A 55 -13.59 -2.34 9.40
N ASN A 56 -12.78 -2.55 8.38
CA ASN A 56 -13.20 -3.16 7.12
C ASN A 56 -13.66 -4.60 7.35
N ARG A 57 -12.84 -5.42 8.03
CA ARG A 57 -13.16 -6.82 8.33
C ARG A 57 -14.42 -6.97 9.20
N LEU A 58 -14.57 -6.13 10.24
CA LEU A 58 -15.78 -6.13 11.06
C LEU A 58 -17.02 -5.69 10.27
N GLY A 59 -16.87 -4.71 9.38
CA GLY A 59 -17.95 -4.29 8.48
C GLY A 59 -18.44 -5.43 7.58
N TRP A 60 -17.52 -6.20 7.02
CA TRP A 60 -17.86 -7.39 6.21
C TRP A 60 -18.45 -8.52 7.06
N SER A 61 -17.95 -8.74 8.27
CA SER A 61 -18.54 -9.68 9.23
C SER A 61 -20.03 -9.35 9.48
N LEU A 62 -20.33 -8.11 9.84
CA LEU A 62 -21.70 -7.64 10.05
C LEU A 62 -22.57 -7.77 8.79
N SER A 63 -22.02 -7.44 7.62
CA SER A 63 -22.71 -7.55 6.34
C SER A 63 -23.10 -9.00 6.04
N TYR A 64 -22.17 -9.93 6.19
CA TYR A 64 -22.41 -11.34 5.87
C TYR A 64 -23.35 -12.01 6.88
N LEU A 65 -23.20 -11.72 8.16
CA LEU A 65 -24.14 -12.17 9.19
C LEU A 65 -25.57 -11.62 8.93
N LYS A 66 -25.68 -10.39 8.44
CA LYS A 66 -26.97 -9.81 8.03
C LYS A 66 -27.56 -10.54 6.83
N GLN A 67 -26.75 -10.86 5.80
CA GLN A 67 -27.22 -11.63 4.64
C GLN A 67 -27.63 -13.05 4.99
N ALA A 68 -27.00 -13.67 6.00
CA ALA A 68 -27.39 -14.96 6.54
C ALA A 68 -28.64 -14.89 7.43
N GLY A 69 -29.11 -13.69 7.79
CA GLY A 69 -30.22 -13.49 8.71
C GLY A 69 -29.85 -13.67 10.19
N ALA A 70 -28.55 -13.78 10.51
CA ALA A 70 -28.07 -13.94 11.89
C ALA A 70 -28.13 -12.63 12.70
N VAL A 71 -28.06 -11.50 12.02
CA VAL A 71 -28.30 -10.17 12.60
C VAL A 71 -29.28 -9.39 11.73
N VAL A 72 -30.01 -8.45 12.33
CA VAL A 72 -30.85 -7.48 11.63
C VAL A 72 -30.33 -6.07 11.89
N SER A 73 -30.62 -5.15 10.98
CA SER A 73 -30.32 -3.73 11.15
C SER A 73 -31.67 -2.97 11.26
N PRO A 74 -32.15 -2.73 12.48
CA PRO A 74 -33.45 -2.03 12.70
C PRO A 74 -33.40 -0.60 12.16
N SER A 75 -32.28 0.05 12.27
CA SER A 75 -31.97 1.31 11.64
C SER A 75 -30.52 1.33 11.21
N ARG A 76 -30.15 2.35 10.45
CA ARG A 76 -28.83 2.48 9.87
C ARG A 76 -27.73 2.45 10.94
N GLY A 77 -26.70 1.60 10.69
CA GLY A 77 -25.54 1.48 11.59
C GLY A 77 -25.84 0.87 12.95
N ILE A 78 -27.09 0.39 13.17
CA ILE A 78 -27.51 -0.31 14.39
C ILE A 78 -27.79 -1.76 14.04
N TYR A 79 -27.26 -2.67 14.83
CA TYR A 79 -27.41 -4.10 14.63
C TYR A 79 -27.94 -4.79 15.88
N ARG A 80 -28.71 -5.85 15.69
CA ARG A 80 -29.24 -6.69 16.73
C ARG A 80 -29.20 -8.15 16.29
N ILE A 81 -28.90 -9.05 17.21
CA ILE A 81 -28.91 -10.51 16.97
C ILE A 81 -30.34 -11.01 16.75
N THR A 82 -30.45 -12.10 15.99
CA THR A 82 -31.74 -12.81 15.74
C THR A 82 -31.64 -14.23 16.31
N ASP A 83 -32.78 -14.98 16.23
CA ASP A 83 -32.81 -16.41 16.61
C ASP A 83 -31.79 -17.23 15.79
N VAL A 84 -31.57 -16.89 14.52
CA VAL A 84 -30.53 -17.51 13.68
C VAL A 84 -29.14 -17.22 14.27
N GLY A 85 -28.89 -15.99 14.69
CA GLY A 85 -27.63 -15.61 15.33
C GLY A 85 -27.39 -16.34 16.65
N TYR A 86 -28.42 -16.48 17.50
CA TYR A 86 -28.32 -17.26 18.73
C TYR A 86 -28.04 -18.75 18.47
N ASN A 87 -28.59 -19.31 17.38
CA ASN A 87 -28.30 -20.68 17.01
C ASN A 87 -26.84 -20.84 16.52
N LEU A 88 -26.33 -19.89 15.74
CA LEU A 88 -24.95 -19.89 15.31
C LEU A 88 -23.95 -19.74 16.47
N LEU A 89 -24.30 -19.02 17.53
CA LEU A 89 -23.47 -18.94 18.75
C LEU A 89 -23.28 -20.27 19.50
N LYS A 90 -24.12 -21.26 19.24
CA LYS A 90 -24.01 -22.60 19.84
C LYS A 90 -23.09 -23.54 19.07
N GLU A 91 -22.67 -23.13 17.88
CA GLU A 91 -21.80 -23.89 17.00
C GLU A 91 -20.33 -23.68 17.39
N ASP A 92 -19.52 -24.71 17.28
CA ASP A 92 -18.09 -24.65 17.60
C ASP A 92 -17.31 -23.74 16.64
N PHE A 93 -17.80 -23.62 15.40
CA PHE A 93 -17.18 -22.82 14.36
C PHE A 93 -18.19 -22.28 13.37
N VAL A 94 -18.05 -20.99 13.01
CA VAL A 94 -18.91 -20.29 12.04
C VAL A 94 -18.01 -19.68 10.96
N ASP A 95 -18.16 -20.19 9.74
CA ASP A 95 -17.47 -19.72 8.53
C ASP A 95 -18.47 -19.46 7.38
N ASN A 96 -17.98 -19.04 6.23
CA ASN A 96 -18.82 -18.87 5.05
C ASN A 96 -19.51 -20.17 4.61
N LYS A 97 -18.85 -21.34 4.78
CA LYS A 97 -19.47 -22.62 4.43
C LYS A 97 -20.70 -22.90 5.31
N LYS A 98 -20.59 -22.56 6.60
CA LYS A 98 -21.73 -22.65 7.52
C LYS A 98 -22.83 -21.64 7.14
N LEU A 99 -22.49 -20.42 6.75
CA LEU A 99 -23.48 -19.43 6.31
C LEU A 99 -24.16 -19.83 4.99
N MET A 100 -23.52 -20.62 4.13
CA MET A 100 -24.13 -21.14 2.89
C MET A 100 -25.34 -22.05 3.12
N GLN A 101 -25.59 -22.57 4.33
CA GLN A 101 -26.82 -23.29 4.63
C GLN A 101 -28.09 -22.39 4.54
N PHE A 102 -27.94 -21.05 4.69
CA PHE A 102 -29.03 -20.09 4.60
C PHE A 102 -29.26 -19.68 3.13
N GLU A 103 -30.50 -19.79 2.67
CA GLU A 103 -30.87 -19.50 1.29
C GLU A 103 -30.59 -18.03 0.90
N SER A 104 -30.84 -17.11 1.82
CA SER A 104 -30.58 -15.68 1.64
C SER A 104 -29.10 -15.40 1.36
N PHE A 105 -28.20 -16.06 2.10
CA PHE A 105 -26.77 -15.92 1.92
C PHE A 105 -26.29 -16.57 0.61
N ARG A 106 -26.82 -17.74 0.25
CA ARG A 106 -26.53 -18.36 -1.05
C ARG A 106 -26.93 -17.47 -2.22
N LYS A 107 -28.13 -16.91 -2.18
CA LYS A 107 -28.60 -15.96 -3.21
C LYS A 107 -27.69 -14.74 -3.32
N PHE A 108 -27.26 -14.19 -2.18
CA PHE A 108 -26.32 -13.07 -2.13
C PHE A 108 -24.97 -13.44 -2.78
N LYS A 109 -24.34 -14.54 -2.37
CA LYS A 109 -23.06 -14.98 -2.94
C LYS A 109 -23.16 -15.29 -4.44
N ASN A 110 -24.23 -15.94 -4.90
CA ASN A 110 -24.44 -16.23 -6.32
C ASN A 110 -24.65 -14.97 -7.15
N LYS A 111 -25.36 -13.97 -6.61
CA LYS A 111 -25.55 -12.67 -7.28
C LYS A 111 -24.24 -11.89 -7.41
N SER A 112 -23.37 -12.01 -6.41
CA SER A 112 -22.06 -11.35 -6.41
C SER A 112 -21.05 -12.00 -7.37
N ARG A 113 -21.21 -13.29 -7.70
CA ARG A 113 -20.28 -14.04 -8.57
C ARG A 113 -20.38 -13.71 -10.07
N GLY A 114 -21.48 -13.05 -10.51
CA GLY A 114 -21.68 -12.87 -11.95
C GLY A 114 -21.60 -14.20 -12.73
N ASN A 115 -21.45 -14.17 -14.06
CA ASN A 115 -21.30 -15.38 -14.90
C ASN A 115 -19.86 -15.95 -14.93
N ALA A 116 -19.08 -15.79 -13.87
CA ALA A 116 -17.72 -16.36 -13.82
C ALA A 116 -17.76 -17.73 -13.14
N ASP A 117 -17.75 -18.79 -13.94
CA ASP A 117 -17.62 -20.21 -13.55
C ASP A 117 -16.20 -20.57 -13.06
N THR A 118 -15.53 -19.72 -12.33
CA THR A 118 -14.24 -20.07 -11.72
C THR A 118 -14.39 -20.16 -10.22
N GLU A 119 -14.48 -21.40 -9.74
CA GLU A 119 -14.15 -21.73 -8.37
C GLU A 119 -12.67 -21.37 -8.13
N ASP A 120 -12.40 -20.20 -7.54
CA ASP A 120 -11.18 -20.00 -6.80
C ASP A 120 -11.53 -20.16 -5.31
N PRO A 121 -11.28 -21.34 -4.71
CA PRO A 121 -11.60 -21.61 -3.31
C PRO A 121 -10.62 -20.94 -2.35
N SER A 122 -9.69 -20.17 -2.87
CA SER A 122 -8.51 -19.75 -2.12
C SER A 122 -8.50 -18.29 -1.74
N ASN A 123 -9.51 -17.74 -1.09
CA ASN A 123 -9.28 -16.55 -0.25
C ASN A 123 -10.57 -16.04 0.43
N ASP A 124 -11.28 -16.92 1.14
CA ASP A 124 -12.33 -16.50 2.08
C ASP A 124 -11.74 -15.79 3.32
N GLU A 125 -10.41 -15.60 3.38
CA GLU A 125 -9.72 -14.88 4.46
C GLU A 125 -9.65 -13.36 4.24
N GLU A 126 -9.69 -12.90 2.98
CA GLU A 126 -9.61 -11.49 2.61
C GLU A 126 -11.00 -10.89 2.35
N THR A 127 -11.19 -9.64 2.74
CA THR A 127 -12.38 -8.89 2.28
C THR A 127 -12.25 -8.55 0.79
N PRO A 128 -13.35 -8.24 0.07
CA PRO A 128 -13.27 -7.81 -1.32
C PRO A 128 -12.32 -6.65 -1.56
N GLU A 129 -12.24 -5.67 -0.66
CA GLU A 129 -11.29 -4.55 -0.77
C GLU A 129 -9.85 -5.01 -0.55
N GLU A 130 -9.60 -5.90 0.42
CA GLU A 130 -8.28 -6.50 0.64
C GLU A 130 -7.84 -7.30 -0.59
N ALA A 131 -8.74 -8.07 -1.20
CA ALA A 131 -8.47 -8.85 -2.41
C ALA A 131 -8.13 -7.95 -3.62
N ILE A 132 -8.78 -6.80 -3.78
CA ILE A 132 -8.42 -5.82 -4.82
C ILE A 132 -7.01 -5.31 -4.57
N ILE A 133 -6.69 -4.90 -3.33
CA ILE A 133 -5.38 -4.35 -2.96
C ILE A 133 -4.28 -5.39 -3.17
N SER A 134 -4.49 -6.65 -2.73
CA SER A 134 -3.50 -7.72 -2.89
C SER A 134 -3.26 -8.07 -4.35
N LYS A 135 -4.32 -8.11 -5.18
CA LYS A 135 -4.18 -8.37 -6.63
C LYS A 135 -3.48 -7.22 -7.36
N VAL A 136 -3.77 -5.97 -7.02
CA VAL A 136 -3.05 -4.80 -7.57
C VAL A 136 -1.59 -4.84 -7.16
N ALA A 137 -1.27 -5.17 -5.91
CA ALA A 137 0.11 -5.30 -5.44
C ALA A 137 0.91 -6.39 -6.19
N LEU A 138 0.25 -7.50 -6.57
CA LEU A 138 0.86 -8.53 -7.42
C LEU A 138 1.17 -8.01 -8.83
N ILE A 139 0.21 -7.31 -9.46
CA ILE A 139 0.41 -6.69 -10.77
C ILE A 139 1.56 -5.68 -10.73
N ASP A 140 1.62 -4.86 -9.68
CA ASP A 140 2.69 -3.88 -9.50
C ASP A 140 4.05 -4.55 -9.27
N ALA A 141 4.10 -5.69 -8.57
CA ALA A 141 5.34 -6.44 -8.37
C ALA A 141 5.90 -6.96 -9.71
N GLU A 142 5.07 -7.57 -10.53
CA GLU A 142 5.44 -8.04 -11.88
C GLU A 142 5.87 -6.87 -12.78
N LEU A 143 5.14 -5.76 -12.71
CA LEU A 143 5.46 -4.55 -13.47
C LEU A 143 6.82 -3.97 -13.05
N ARG A 144 7.16 -3.93 -11.74
CA ARG A 144 8.47 -3.48 -11.24
C ARG A 144 9.61 -4.32 -11.81
N GLU A 145 9.47 -5.65 -11.84
CA GLU A 145 10.47 -6.53 -12.44
C GLU A 145 10.64 -6.24 -13.93
N THR A 146 9.53 -6.06 -14.65
CA THR A 146 9.53 -5.72 -16.07
C THR A 146 10.21 -4.38 -16.33
N ILE A 147 9.94 -3.35 -15.54
CA ILE A 147 10.59 -2.03 -15.63
C ILE A 147 12.10 -2.17 -15.47
N LEU A 148 12.56 -2.88 -14.45
CA LEU A 148 13.99 -3.09 -14.21
C LEU A 148 14.66 -3.85 -15.36
N ALA A 149 14.02 -4.89 -15.89
CA ALA A 149 14.52 -5.61 -17.07
C ALA A 149 14.64 -4.66 -18.27
N LYS A 150 13.64 -3.84 -18.54
CA LYS A 150 13.67 -2.85 -19.64
C LYS A 150 14.72 -1.78 -19.45
N ILE A 151 14.97 -1.32 -18.23
CA ILE A 151 16.09 -0.40 -17.94
C ILE A 151 17.43 -1.06 -18.26
N LEU A 152 17.60 -2.35 -17.92
CA LEU A 152 18.86 -3.08 -18.16
C LEU A 152 19.14 -3.38 -19.64
N GLU A 153 18.11 -3.44 -20.50
CA GLU A 153 18.28 -3.55 -21.95
C GLU A 153 18.87 -2.27 -22.58
N ASN A 154 18.72 -1.13 -21.93
CA ASN A 154 19.17 0.16 -22.43
C ASN A 154 20.62 0.48 -22.01
N SER A 155 21.23 1.50 -22.64
CA SER A 155 22.57 1.97 -22.29
C SER A 155 22.61 2.65 -20.91
N PRO A 156 23.77 2.69 -20.21
CA PRO A 156 23.93 3.47 -18.98
C PRO A 156 23.55 4.95 -19.15
N PHE A 157 23.91 5.56 -20.27
CA PHE A 157 23.53 6.95 -20.58
C PHE A 157 22.02 7.16 -20.70
N TYR A 158 21.30 6.18 -21.24
CA TYR A 158 19.84 6.27 -21.29
C TYR A 158 19.22 6.13 -19.89
N PHE A 159 19.83 5.34 -19.02
CA PHE A 159 19.43 5.24 -17.63
C PHE A 159 19.52 6.58 -16.88
N GLU A 160 20.60 7.34 -17.07
CA GLU A 160 20.73 8.69 -16.54
C GLU A 160 19.55 9.58 -16.97
N LYS A 161 19.14 9.51 -18.23
CA LYS A 161 17.97 10.25 -18.73
C LYS A 161 16.65 9.80 -18.05
N ILE A 162 16.48 8.50 -17.82
CA ILE A 162 15.30 7.98 -17.10
C ILE A 162 15.26 8.56 -15.68
N VAL A 163 16.41 8.53 -14.98
CA VAL A 163 16.53 9.06 -13.61
C VAL A 163 16.17 10.54 -13.56
N LEU A 164 16.69 11.34 -14.47
CA LEU A 164 16.39 12.77 -14.53
C LEU A 164 14.90 13.03 -14.84
N LYS A 165 14.30 12.27 -15.75
CA LYS A 165 12.86 12.36 -16.02
C LYS A 165 12.02 12.01 -14.80
N LEU A 166 12.43 10.98 -14.04
CA LEU A 166 11.75 10.60 -12.81
C LEU A 166 11.82 11.71 -11.76
N LEU A 167 13.01 12.25 -11.50
CA LEU A 167 13.19 13.32 -10.52
C LEU A 167 12.37 14.56 -10.91
N ASN A 168 12.31 14.90 -12.20
CA ASN A 168 11.44 15.97 -12.69
C ASN A 168 9.94 15.66 -12.46
N ALA A 169 9.49 14.45 -12.74
CA ALA A 169 8.11 14.03 -12.49
C ALA A 169 7.76 14.02 -10.99
N MET A 170 8.74 13.84 -10.12
CA MET A 170 8.62 13.97 -8.67
C MET A 170 8.55 15.43 -8.20
N GLY A 171 8.73 16.40 -9.10
CA GLY A 171 8.67 17.82 -8.81
C GLY A 171 10.01 18.50 -8.55
N TYR A 172 11.14 17.77 -8.71
CA TYR A 172 12.46 18.37 -8.62
C TYR A 172 12.87 19.01 -9.96
N GLY A 173 13.49 20.19 -9.91
CA GLY A 173 14.16 20.79 -11.08
C GLY A 173 13.36 21.80 -11.91
N ASN A 174 12.14 22.17 -11.53
CA ASN A 174 11.32 23.21 -12.24
C ASN A 174 11.46 23.22 -13.78
N GLY A 175 11.69 22.07 -14.41
CA GLY A 175 11.87 21.93 -15.86
C GLY A 175 13.31 22.18 -16.38
N SER A 176 14.23 22.64 -15.55
CA SER A 176 15.65 22.83 -15.95
C SER A 176 16.56 21.77 -15.34
N LEU A 177 16.79 20.71 -16.11
CA LEU A 177 17.78 19.69 -15.80
C LEU A 177 19.13 20.09 -16.42
N LEU A 178 20.06 20.50 -15.57
CA LEU A 178 21.45 20.63 -16.01
C LEU A 178 22.08 19.23 -16.03
N THR A 179 22.28 18.69 -17.22
CA THR A 179 23.10 17.49 -17.39
C THR A 179 24.56 17.87 -17.17
N ALA A 180 25.20 17.28 -16.17
CA ALA A 180 26.64 17.37 -16.04
C ALA A 180 27.30 16.73 -17.28
N LYS A 181 28.33 17.35 -17.83
CA LYS A 181 29.12 16.75 -18.90
C LYS A 181 29.82 15.51 -18.33
N SER A 182 29.83 14.40 -19.07
CA SER A 182 30.55 13.18 -18.68
C SER A 182 32.02 13.48 -18.37
N GLY A 183 32.48 13.06 -17.20
CA GLY A 183 33.85 13.30 -16.75
C GLY A 183 34.00 13.97 -15.38
N ASP A 184 32.92 14.37 -14.76
CA ASP A 184 32.89 15.21 -13.55
C ASP A 184 32.92 14.40 -12.22
N GLY A 185 33.82 13.42 -12.12
CA GLY A 185 34.12 12.76 -10.84
C GLY A 185 33.00 11.82 -10.29
N GLY A 186 31.91 11.62 -11.02
CA GLY A 186 30.84 10.73 -10.63
C GLY A 186 29.51 11.42 -10.33
N ILE A 187 29.31 12.65 -10.80
CA ILE A 187 28.02 13.33 -10.79
C ILE A 187 27.46 13.28 -12.21
N ASP A 188 26.26 12.68 -12.37
CA ASP A 188 25.61 12.48 -13.65
C ASP A 188 24.55 13.56 -13.93
N GLY A 189 24.16 14.33 -12.91
CA GLY A 189 23.25 15.44 -13.05
C GLY A 189 23.27 16.38 -11.85
N ILE A 190 22.85 17.62 -12.07
CA ILE A 190 22.63 18.63 -11.04
C ILE A 190 21.24 19.19 -11.25
N ILE A 191 20.46 19.23 -10.20
CA ILE A 191 19.10 19.74 -10.19
C ILE A 191 19.08 20.99 -9.31
N ASN A 192 18.63 22.11 -9.83
CA ASN A 192 18.38 23.32 -9.04
C ASN A 192 17.06 23.14 -8.28
N GLU A 193 17.09 23.23 -6.97
CA GLU A 193 15.90 23.13 -6.12
C GLU A 193 15.14 24.48 -6.11
N ASP A 194 15.84 25.58 -6.30
CA ASP A 194 15.28 26.91 -6.36
C ASP A 194 15.63 27.63 -7.69
N PRO A 195 14.81 28.64 -8.11
CA PRO A 195 15.03 29.35 -9.37
C PRO A 195 16.35 30.13 -9.46
N LEU A 196 16.98 30.45 -8.35
CA LEU A 196 18.23 31.19 -8.28
C LEU A 196 19.46 30.27 -8.21
N GLY A 197 19.23 28.94 -7.98
CA GLY A 197 20.31 27.96 -7.94
C GLY A 197 21.14 27.96 -6.66
N PHE A 198 20.61 28.50 -5.57
CA PHE A 198 21.30 28.46 -4.27
C PHE A 198 21.34 27.05 -3.66
N HIS A 199 20.32 26.23 -3.98
CA HIS A 199 20.25 24.86 -3.49
C HIS A 199 20.28 23.89 -4.68
N ASN A 200 21.30 23.06 -4.69
CA ASN A 200 21.51 22.07 -5.73
C ASN A 200 21.40 20.66 -5.16
N ILE A 201 20.73 19.78 -5.91
CA ILE A 201 20.69 18.34 -5.65
C ILE A 201 21.61 17.67 -6.68
N TYR A 202 22.66 17.02 -6.19
CA TYR A 202 23.57 16.24 -7.01
C TYR A 202 22.99 14.86 -7.28
N VAL A 203 23.08 14.37 -8.51
CA VAL A 203 22.50 13.09 -8.92
C VAL A 203 23.60 12.17 -9.44
N GLN A 204 23.63 10.94 -8.93
CA GLN A 204 24.45 9.85 -9.44
C GLN A 204 23.52 8.69 -9.82
N ALA A 205 23.65 8.18 -11.03
CA ALA A 205 22.88 7.07 -11.58
C ALA A 205 23.80 5.90 -11.95
N LYS A 206 23.64 4.74 -11.31
CA LYS A 206 24.45 3.54 -11.55
C LYS A 206 23.58 2.39 -12.04
N ARG A 207 23.56 2.15 -13.36
CA ARG A 207 22.90 0.98 -13.95
C ARG A 207 23.76 -0.28 -13.76
N TRP A 208 23.58 -0.93 -12.62
CA TRP A 208 24.27 -2.18 -12.30
C TRP A 208 23.31 -3.36 -12.35
N ASN A 209 23.87 -4.57 -12.52
CA ASN A 209 23.08 -5.78 -12.42
C ASN A 209 22.37 -5.86 -11.04
N PRO A 210 21.08 -6.19 -10.94
CA PRO A 210 20.33 -6.27 -9.69
C PRO A 210 20.92 -7.23 -8.64
N THR A 211 21.72 -8.20 -9.08
CA THR A 211 22.44 -9.12 -8.17
C THR A 211 23.67 -8.48 -7.50
N ARG A 212 24.15 -7.33 -8.00
CA ARG A 212 25.25 -6.59 -7.39
C ARG A 212 24.75 -5.75 -6.21
N THR A 213 25.70 -5.37 -5.36
CA THR A 213 25.47 -4.51 -4.22
C THR A 213 26.37 -3.30 -4.28
N VAL A 214 25.79 -2.10 -4.17
CA VAL A 214 26.51 -0.84 -4.04
C VAL A 214 27.00 -0.72 -2.61
N GLY A 215 28.31 -0.74 -2.42
CA GLY A 215 28.94 -0.65 -1.10
C GLY A 215 29.24 0.80 -0.69
N ARG A 216 29.66 0.95 0.57
CA ARG A 216 30.08 2.23 1.16
C ARG A 216 31.13 2.99 0.30
N PRO A 217 32.16 2.36 -0.33
CA PRO A 217 33.15 3.09 -1.13
C PRO A 217 32.53 3.92 -2.27
N GLU A 218 31.49 3.40 -2.94
CA GLU A 218 30.83 4.13 -4.03
C GLU A 218 30.13 5.39 -3.50
N ILE A 219 29.49 5.30 -2.34
CA ILE A 219 28.82 6.44 -1.71
C ILE A 219 29.83 7.47 -1.23
N GLN A 220 30.98 7.01 -0.69
CA GLN A 220 32.08 7.90 -0.30
C GLN A 220 32.66 8.66 -1.50
N LYS A 221 32.81 7.96 -2.64
CA LYS A 221 33.26 8.61 -3.89
C LYS A 221 32.26 9.66 -4.36
N PHE A 222 30.96 9.36 -4.33
CA PHE A 222 29.91 10.33 -4.69
C PHE A 222 29.92 11.54 -3.76
N LYS A 223 30.02 11.30 -2.42
CA LYS A 223 30.14 12.39 -1.44
C LYS A 223 31.36 13.28 -1.71
N GLY A 224 32.52 12.69 -1.98
CA GLY A 224 33.73 13.44 -2.32
C GLY A 224 33.55 14.34 -3.54
N ALA A 225 32.91 13.80 -4.60
CA ALA A 225 32.60 14.60 -5.79
C ALA A 225 31.61 15.75 -5.53
N MET A 226 30.72 15.60 -4.54
CA MET A 226 29.84 16.70 -4.10
C MET A 226 30.63 17.76 -3.32
N ASP A 227 31.51 17.37 -2.41
CA ASP A 227 32.33 18.27 -1.58
C ASP A 227 33.29 19.12 -2.43
N ASP A 228 33.86 18.55 -3.50
CA ASP A 228 34.72 19.27 -4.43
C ASP A 228 34.03 20.44 -5.17
N ARG A 229 32.67 20.46 -5.15
CA ARG A 229 31.88 21.46 -5.86
C ARG A 229 31.34 22.58 -4.98
N TYR A 230 31.12 22.27 -3.71
CA TYR A 230 30.56 23.21 -2.76
C TYR A 230 30.95 22.90 -1.32
N GLU A 231 31.51 23.86 -0.64
CA GLU A 231 31.82 23.80 0.79
C GLU A 231 30.58 24.17 1.62
N GLY A 232 29.74 23.20 1.93
CA GLY A 232 28.54 23.45 2.70
C GLY A 232 27.66 22.22 2.87
N LEU A 233 26.38 22.42 3.22
CA LEU A 233 25.41 21.33 3.33
C LEU A 233 25.04 20.84 1.92
N ASN A 234 25.64 19.74 1.50
CA ASN A 234 25.39 19.12 0.20
C ASN A 234 24.18 18.18 0.23
N GLN A 235 23.33 18.25 -0.78
CA GLN A 235 22.22 17.32 -1.00
C GLN A 235 22.49 16.48 -2.25
N GLY A 236 22.27 15.16 -2.14
CA GLY A 236 22.47 14.26 -3.24
C GLY A 236 21.49 13.09 -3.28
N VAL A 237 21.30 12.56 -4.49
CA VAL A 237 20.50 11.35 -4.73
C VAL A 237 21.36 10.36 -5.48
N PHE A 238 21.57 9.19 -4.89
CA PHE A 238 22.26 8.09 -5.53
C PHE A 238 21.24 7.02 -5.93
N ILE A 239 21.08 6.80 -7.23
CA ILE A 239 20.09 5.90 -7.80
C ILE A 239 20.78 4.74 -8.49
N THR A 240 20.32 3.52 -8.26
CA THR A 240 20.85 2.33 -8.91
C THR A 240 19.75 1.32 -9.24
N THR A 241 20.01 0.46 -10.22
CA THR A 241 19.22 -0.75 -10.48
C THR A 241 19.58 -1.93 -9.57
N ALA A 242 20.67 -1.80 -8.79
CA ALA A 242 21.17 -2.78 -7.83
C ALA A 242 20.61 -2.52 -6.41
N LYS A 243 21.12 -3.25 -5.41
CA LYS A 243 20.82 -3.04 -3.99
C LYS A 243 21.94 -2.26 -3.30
N PHE A 244 21.66 -1.66 -2.14
CA PHE A 244 22.68 -1.06 -1.28
C PHE A 244 23.04 -2.00 -0.13
N SER A 245 24.33 -2.04 0.23
CA SER A 245 24.79 -2.75 1.41
C SER A 245 24.34 -2.04 2.70
N ASN A 246 24.33 -2.75 3.82
CA ASN A 246 24.00 -2.15 5.11
C ASN A 246 25.03 -1.08 5.50
N GLU A 247 26.32 -1.30 5.22
CA GLU A 247 27.39 -0.34 5.48
C GLU A 247 27.21 0.96 4.66
N ALA A 248 26.66 0.85 3.43
CA ALA A 248 26.35 2.04 2.63
C ALA A 248 25.18 2.84 3.24
N LYS A 249 24.12 2.15 3.72
CA LYS A 249 22.98 2.78 4.38
C LYS A 249 23.38 3.42 5.72
N GLU A 250 24.14 2.72 6.53
CA GLU A 250 24.67 3.25 7.80
C GLU A 250 25.58 4.46 7.60
N TYR A 251 26.45 4.41 6.58
CA TYR A 251 27.32 5.55 6.25
C TYR A 251 26.49 6.79 5.94
N VAL A 252 25.46 6.68 5.12
CA VAL A 252 24.58 7.82 4.76
C VAL A 252 23.85 8.37 5.97
N ASN A 253 23.34 7.50 6.85
CA ASN A 253 22.61 7.92 8.06
C ASN A 253 23.51 8.68 9.06
N ASN A 254 24.83 8.45 9.01
CA ASN A 254 25.81 9.08 9.91
C ASN A 254 26.44 10.35 9.32
N LEU A 255 26.09 10.78 8.11
CA LEU A 255 26.59 12.01 7.51
C LEU A 255 26.06 13.25 8.25
N LYS A 256 26.96 14.18 8.59
CA LYS A 256 26.60 15.43 9.30
C LYS A 256 26.45 16.64 8.37
N LEU A 257 27.30 16.72 7.33
CA LEU A 257 27.39 17.87 6.42
C LEU A 257 26.90 17.54 4.99
N ALA A 258 26.24 16.40 4.81
CA ALA A 258 25.63 16.03 3.54
C ALA A 258 24.37 15.22 3.80
N LYS A 259 23.35 15.38 2.97
CA LYS A 259 22.17 14.52 2.95
C LYS A 259 22.15 13.76 1.63
N ILE A 260 22.36 12.46 1.68
CA ILE A 260 22.32 11.59 0.50
C ILE A 260 21.11 10.66 0.60
N MET A 261 20.24 10.70 -0.39
CA MET A 261 19.14 9.77 -0.51
C MET A 261 19.57 8.59 -1.39
N LEU A 262 19.34 7.37 -0.92
CA LEU A 262 19.59 6.14 -1.66
C LEU A 262 18.30 5.61 -2.25
N ILE A 263 18.30 5.37 -3.56
CA ILE A 263 17.18 4.77 -4.31
C ILE A 263 17.73 3.53 -5.03
N ASP A 264 17.35 2.36 -4.53
CA ASP A 264 17.67 1.07 -5.15
C ASP A 264 16.70 0.74 -6.28
N GLY A 265 16.93 -0.39 -6.97
CA GLY A 265 16.12 -0.79 -8.11
C GLY A 265 14.65 -0.98 -7.79
N GLU A 266 14.33 -1.55 -6.63
CA GLU A 266 12.93 -1.75 -6.22
C GLU A 266 12.21 -0.43 -5.97
N ARG A 267 12.83 0.45 -5.21
CA ARG A 267 12.29 1.80 -4.96
C ARG A 267 12.20 2.62 -6.24
N LEU A 268 13.21 2.52 -7.13
CA LEU A 268 13.20 3.19 -8.43
C LEU A 268 11.98 2.79 -9.25
N ALA A 269 11.72 1.50 -9.41
CA ALA A 269 10.57 1.01 -10.17
C ALA A 269 9.23 1.42 -9.52
N LYS A 270 9.14 1.39 -8.18
CA LYS A 270 7.97 1.86 -7.43
C LYS A 270 7.69 3.35 -7.68
N GLU A 271 8.71 4.20 -7.63
CA GLU A 271 8.57 5.63 -7.89
C GLU A 271 8.24 5.91 -9.36
N MET A 272 8.78 5.11 -10.31
CA MET A 272 8.41 5.23 -11.73
C MET A 272 6.93 4.94 -11.97
N ILE A 273 6.38 3.89 -11.35
CA ILE A 273 4.94 3.58 -11.42
C ILE A 273 4.12 4.73 -10.81
N ARG A 274 4.49 5.17 -9.60
CA ARG A 274 3.80 6.22 -8.85
C ARG A 274 3.72 7.54 -9.62
N HIS A 275 4.81 7.92 -10.28
CA HIS A 275 4.93 9.17 -11.04
C HIS A 275 4.66 9.00 -12.53
N LYS A 276 4.18 7.84 -12.96
CA LYS A 276 3.82 7.51 -14.35
C LYS A 276 4.97 7.75 -15.35
N VAL A 277 6.19 7.40 -14.95
CA VAL A 277 7.38 7.49 -15.81
C VAL A 277 7.69 6.14 -16.43
N GLY A 278 7.59 6.04 -17.74
CA GLY A 278 7.80 4.79 -18.49
C GLY A 278 6.68 3.75 -18.32
N VAL A 279 5.54 4.18 -17.83
CA VAL A 279 4.32 3.36 -17.68
C VAL A 279 3.08 4.14 -18.07
N ASP A 280 2.06 3.43 -18.54
CA ASP A 280 0.74 3.98 -18.86
C ASP A 280 -0.32 3.38 -17.92
N VAL A 281 -1.38 4.15 -17.65
CA VAL A 281 -2.53 3.68 -16.90
C VAL A 281 -3.36 2.76 -17.81
N LYS A 282 -3.35 1.47 -17.52
CA LYS A 282 -4.11 0.46 -18.29
C LYS A 282 -5.60 0.46 -17.91
N GLN A 283 -5.90 0.64 -16.61
CA GLN A 283 -7.26 0.58 -16.09
C GLN A 283 -7.38 1.37 -14.80
N ILE A 284 -8.53 1.99 -14.57
CA ILE A 284 -8.92 2.62 -13.30
C ILE A 284 -10.10 1.82 -12.76
N ILE A 285 -10.02 1.43 -11.49
CA ILE A 285 -11.09 0.74 -10.76
C ILE A 285 -11.62 1.70 -9.70
N GLU A 286 -12.91 2.05 -9.82
CA GLU A 286 -13.59 2.90 -8.83
C GLU A 286 -14.40 2.03 -7.88
N VAL A 287 -14.21 2.20 -6.58
CA VAL A 287 -15.00 1.56 -5.54
C VAL A 287 -15.92 2.60 -4.93
N HIS A 288 -17.23 2.43 -5.12
CA HIS A 288 -18.23 3.38 -4.65
C HIS A 288 -18.73 3.02 -3.25
N ALA A 289 -18.96 4.03 -2.44
CA ALA A 289 -19.69 3.93 -1.18
C ALA A 289 -20.99 4.76 -1.28
N ILE A 290 -21.97 4.42 -0.46
CA ILE A 290 -23.20 5.21 -0.42
C ILE A 290 -22.90 6.58 0.18
N ASP A 291 -23.34 7.62 -0.51
CA ASP A 291 -23.40 8.97 0.05
C ASP A 291 -24.64 9.06 0.96
N LEU A 292 -24.37 9.16 2.20
CA LEU A 292 -25.37 9.03 3.23
C LEU A 292 -26.07 10.36 3.53
N ASP A 293 -25.38 11.47 3.29
CA ASP A 293 -25.93 12.80 3.48
C ASP A 293 -26.97 13.10 2.39
N PHE A 294 -26.76 12.55 1.18
CA PHE A 294 -27.74 12.62 0.08
C PHE A 294 -29.11 11.97 0.42
N PHE A 295 -29.12 10.97 1.30
CA PHE A 295 -30.35 10.24 1.69
C PHE A 295 -30.90 10.68 3.05
N THR A 296 -30.39 11.75 3.65
CA THR A 296 -30.96 12.39 4.85
C THR A 296 -31.94 13.46 4.37
N GLU A 297 -33.23 13.37 4.81
CA GLU A 297 -34.15 14.48 4.63
C GLU A 297 -33.73 15.61 5.58
N ASP A 298 -33.54 16.81 5.06
CA ASP A 298 -33.37 18.01 5.87
C ASP A 298 -34.70 18.22 6.67
N GLU A 299 -34.63 18.11 8.00
CA GLU A 299 -35.73 18.43 8.88
C GLU A 299 -35.99 19.94 8.96
#